data_a45ef7e8ad1a855d551179dd19b07899
#
_entry.id   a45ef7e8ad1a855d551179dd19b07899
#
_cell.length_a   1.000
_cell.length_b   1.000
_cell.length_c   1.000
_cell.angle_alpha   90.00
_cell.angle_beta   90.00
_cell.angle_gamma   90.00
#
_symmetry.space_group_name_H-M   'P 1'
#
loop_
_entity.id
_entity.type
_entity.pdbx_description
1 polymer ?
#
loop_
_entity_poly.entity_id
_entity_poly.type
_entity_poly.pdbx_seq_one_letter_code
_entity_poly.pdbx_strand_id
1 'polypeptide(L)'
;MAESKVEHLLDSIHFPEDLRHLSQDKLEQVCADLRQYIIDVLSENPGHLGASLGTVELTVALHYVFNTPYDRIVWDVGHQAYGHKILTGRKDIFHTLRKFKGISGFPNPAESEYDAFIAGHASNSISAAMGMSVSLRTWSCG
;
A
#
# COMPACT_ATOMS: atom_id res chain seq x y z
N MET A 1 12.39 -30.41 -18.51
CA MET A 1 11.17 -30.13 -17.77
C MET A 1 11.00 -28.61 -17.74
N ALA A 2 9.99 -28.09 -18.40
CA ALA A 2 9.71 -26.66 -18.32
C ALA A 2 9.15 -26.39 -16.91
N GLU A 3 9.88 -25.63 -16.09
CA GLU A 3 9.33 -25.04 -14.88
C GLU A 3 8.13 -24.20 -15.32
N SER A 4 6.93 -24.58 -14.95
CA SER A 4 5.76 -23.77 -15.12
C SER A 4 6.00 -22.50 -14.29
N LYS A 5 6.30 -21.39 -14.97
CA LYS A 5 6.36 -20.07 -14.35
C LYS A 5 5.00 -19.85 -13.70
N VAL A 6 4.96 -19.92 -12.37
CA VAL A 6 3.76 -19.55 -11.63
C VAL A 6 3.52 -18.09 -11.94
N GLU A 7 2.49 -17.80 -12.70
CA GLU A 7 2.11 -16.45 -13.08
C GLU A 7 1.48 -15.79 -11.84
N HIS A 8 2.23 -14.90 -11.20
CA HIS A 8 1.73 -14.15 -10.05
C HIS A 8 0.83 -13.03 -10.54
N LEU A 9 -0.41 -12.98 -10.04
CA LEU A 9 -1.35 -11.90 -10.38
C LEU A 9 -0.81 -10.53 -10.01
N LEU A 10 -0.01 -10.46 -8.95
CA LEU A 10 0.67 -9.23 -8.53
C LEU A 10 1.57 -8.63 -9.62
N ASP A 11 2.08 -9.43 -10.56
CA ASP A 11 2.94 -8.95 -11.65
C ASP A 11 2.20 -8.02 -12.62
N SER A 12 0.90 -8.24 -12.79
CA SER A 12 0.02 -7.41 -13.62
C SER A 12 -0.53 -6.17 -12.91
N ILE A 13 -0.31 -6.03 -11.60
CA ILE A 13 -0.81 -4.92 -10.79
C ILE A 13 0.30 -3.91 -10.56
N HIS A 14 0.17 -2.73 -11.14
CA HIS A 14 1.07 -1.60 -10.92
C HIS A 14 0.42 -0.52 -10.07
N PHE A 15 -0.88 -0.29 -10.26
CA PHE A 15 -1.67 0.70 -9.54
C PHE A 15 -3.00 0.12 -9.07
N PRO A 16 -3.68 0.74 -8.11
CA PRO A 16 -4.97 0.26 -7.59
C PRO A 16 -6.05 0.09 -8.66
N GLU A 17 -5.96 0.83 -9.77
CA GLU A 17 -6.86 0.69 -10.91
C GLU A 17 -6.78 -0.71 -11.53
N ASP A 18 -5.57 -1.25 -11.70
CA ASP A 18 -5.37 -2.60 -12.21
C ASP A 18 -6.02 -3.64 -11.30
N LEU A 19 -5.87 -3.46 -9.98
CA LEU A 19 -6.50 -4.33 -8.99
C LEU A 19 -8.04 -4.30 -9.10
N ARG A 20 -8.64 -3.12 -9.32
CA ARG A 20 -10.10 -2.96 -9.45
C ARG A 20 -10.68 -3.60 -10.71
N HIS A 21 -9.87 -3.85 -11.74
CA HIS A 21 -10.29 -4.56 -12.94
C HIS A 21 -10.36 -6.09 -12.76
N LEU A 22 -9.79 -6.62 -11.68
CA LEU A 22 -9.85 -8.06 -11.39
C LEU A 22 -11.24 -8.45 -10.85
N SER A 23 -11.65 -9.69 -11.14
CA SER A 23 -12.82 -10.28 -10.49
C SER A 23 -12.53 -10.58 -9.01
N GLN A 24 -13.57 -10.51 -8.19
CA GLN A 24 -13.43 -10.66 -6.73
C GLN A 24 -12.83 -12.01 -6.31
N ASP A 25 -13.06 -13.07 -7.06
CA ASP A 25 -12.49 -14.40 -6.82
C ASP A 25 -10.96 -14.46 -6.94
N LYS A 26 -10.35 -13.45 -7.59
CA LYS A 26 -8.90 -13.34 -7.74
C LYS A 26 -8.20 -12.65 -6.55
N LEU A 27 -8.94 -11.97 -5.70
CA LEU A 27 -8.34 -11.16 -4.63
C LEU A 27 -7.59 -11.99 -3.60
N GLU A 28 -8.04 -13.21 -3.33
CA GLU A 28 -7.34 -14.12 -2.43
C GLU A 28 -5.94 -14.47 -2.96
N GLN A 29 -5.82 -14.73 -4.27
CA GLN A 29 -4.53 -14.98 -4.90
C GLN A 29 -3.64 -13.74 -4.87
N VAL A 30 -4.20 -12.55 -5.10
CA VAL A 30 -3.46 -11.28 -4.98
C VAL A 30 -2.92 -11.10 -3.56
N CYS A 31 -3.71 -11.42 -2.53
CA CYS A 31 -3.26 -11.37 -1.14
C CYS A 31 -2.10 -12.35 -0.88
N ALA A 32 -2.19 -13.56 -1.42
CA ALA A 32 -1.13 -14.56 -1.29
C ALA A 32 0.16 -14.10 -1.98
N ASP A 33 0.07 -13.59 -3.20
CA ASP A 33 1.22 -13.08 -3.96
C ASP A 33 1.86 -11.86 -3.26
N LEU A 34 1.03 -10.93 -2.78
CA LEU A 34 1.50 -9.74 -2.07
C LEU A 34 2.22 -10.11 -0.77
N ARG A 35 1.67 -11.08 -0.03
CA ARG A 35 2.29 -11.59 1.20
C ARG A 35 3.64 -12.22 0.91
N GLN A 36 3.73 -13.07 -0.12
CA GLN A 36 4.98 -13.71 -0.51
C GLN A 36 6.01 -12.68 -0.94
N TYR A 37 5.62 -11.70 -1.76
CA TYR A 37 6.51 -10.63 -2.20
C TYR A 37 7.07 -9.81 -1.03
N ILE A 38 6.26 -9.48 -0.02
CA ILE A 38 6.73 -8.79 1.20
C ILE A 38 7.74 -9.65 1.95
N ILE A 39 7.48 -10.95 2.11
CA ILE A 39 8.39 -11.88 2.78
C ILE A 39 9.73 -11.94 2.05
N ASP A 40 9.72 -12.12 0.73
CA ASP A 40 10.93 -12.25 -0.07
C ASP A 40 11.80 -11.01 0.02
N VAL A 41 11.22 -9.82 -0.14
CA VAL A 41 11.98 -8.56 -0.06
C VAL A 41 12.51 -8.32 1.36
N LEU A 42 11.72 -8.57 2.40
CA LEU A 42 12.13 -8.34 3.79
C LEU A 42 13.05 -9.43 4.34
N SER A 43 13.19 -10.56 3.66
CA SER A 43 14.23 -11.54 4.00
C SER A 43 15.64 -11.00 3.78
N GLU A 44 15.78 -10.06 2.85
CA GLU A 44 17.06 -9.43 2.50
C GLU A 44 17.18 -7.97 3.00
N ASN A 45 16.08 -7.37 3.46
CA ASN A 45 16.02 -5.96 3.86
C ASN A 45 15.40 -5.79 5.24
N PRO A 46 15.91 -4.85 6.06
CA PRO A 46 15.31 -4.56 7.36
C PRO A 46 13.92 -3.94 7.19
N GLY A 47 12.95 -4.40 8.00
CA GLY A 47 11.59 -3.86 7.96
C GLY A 47 10.66 -4.48 9.00
N HIS A 48 9.41 -3.98 9.03
CA HIS A 48 8.36 -4.44 9.93
C HIS A 48 7.51 -5.54 9.28
N LEU A 49 7.98 -6.78 9.30
CA LEU A 49 7.33 -7.90 8.63
C LEU A 49 5.94 -8.19 9.20
N GLY A 50 5.84 -8.42 10.51
CA GLY A 50 4.59 -8.87 11.15
C GLY A 50 3.44 -7.88 10.98
N ALA A 51 3.68 -6.59 11.17
CA ALA A 51 2.66 -5.55 11.00
C ALA A 51 2.15 -5.48 9.56
N SER A 52 3.04 -5.58 8.58
CA SER A 52 2.67 -5.52 7.15
C SER A 52 1.96 -6.78 6.68
N LEU A 53 2.34 -7.96 7.16
CA LEU A 53 1.63 -9.21 6.85
C LEU A 53 0.22 -9.23 7.44
N GLY A 54 0.02 -8.62 8.61
CA GLY A 54 -1.29 -8.53 9.26
C GLY A 54 -2.30 -7.61 8.54
N THR A 55 -1.83 -6.77 7.64
CA THR A 55 -2.69 -5.80 6.92
C THR A 55 -2.84 -6.11 5.41
N VAL A 56 -2.39 -7.24 4.93
CA VAL A 56 -2.42 -7.59 3.49
C VAL A 56 -3.85 -7.59 2.96
N GLU A 57 -4.75 -8.36 3.55
CA GLU A 57 -6.14 -8.47 3.11
C GLU A 57 -6.87 -7.12 3.23
N LEU A 58 -6.64 -6.39 4.32
CA LEU A 58 -7.20 -5.06 4.51
C LEU A 58 -6.73 -4.09 3.42
N THR A 59 -5.44 -4.11 3.10
CA THR A 59 -4.86 -3.26 2.06
C THR A 59 -5.44 -3.55 0.68
N VAL A 60 -5.52 -4.82 0.31
CA VAL A 60 -6.13 -5.25 -0.96
C VAL A 60 -7.60 -4.84 -1.01
N ALA A 61 -8.37 -5.08 0.05
CA ALA A 61 -9.78 -4.72 0.11
C ALA A 61 -10.01 -3.20 0.01
N LEU A 62 -9.22 -2.39 0.72
CA LEU A 62 -9.33 -0.93 0.65
C LEU A 62 -9.04 -0.40 -0.76
N HIS A 63 -7.98 -0.86 -1.41
CA HIS A 63 -7.64 -0.43 -2.77
C HIS A 63 -8.58 -0.99 -3.84
N TYR A 64 -9.25 -2.09 -3.56
CA TYR A 64 -10.27 -2.65 -4.45
C TYR A 64 -11.58 -1.88 -4.39
N VAL A 65 -12.01 -1.50 -3.18
CA VAL A 65 -13.32 -0.85 -2.95
C VAL A 65 -13.26 0.66 -3.18
N PHE A 66 -12.21 1.34 -2.72
CA PHE A 66 -12.09 2.78 -2.77
C PHE A 66 -11.29 3.25 -4.00
N ASN A 67 -11.68 4.39 -4.53
CA ASN A 67 -11.03 5.01 -5.70
C ASN A 67 -9.83 5.87 -5.26
N THR A 68 -8.75 5.20 -4.83
CA THR A 68 -7.50 5.89 -4.47
C THR A 68 -6.75 6.38 -5.72
N PRO A 69 -6.08 7.52 -5.68
CA PRO A 69 -5.81 8.41 -4.53
C PRO A 69 -6.91 9.45 -4.25
N TYR A 70 -7.99 9.49 -5.03
CA TYR A 70 -9.12 10.40 -4.78
C TYR A 70 -9.71 10.17 -3.38
N ASP A 71 -10.04 8.91 -3.07
CA ASP A 71 -10.33 8.47 -1.70
C ASP A 71 -9.01 8.32 -0.95
N ARG A 72 -8.84 9.05 0.14
CA ARG A 72 -7.59 9.08 0.88
C ARG A 72 -7.55 8.02 1.97
N ILE A 73 -6.48 7.23 1.99
CA ILE A 73 -6.20 6.28 3.06
C ILE A 73 -5.15 6.90 3.99
N VAL A 74 -5.46 7.00 5.27
CA VAL A 74 -4.54 7.45 6.32
C VAL A 74 -4.17 6.26 7.19
N TRP A 75 -2.92 5.86 7.14
CA TRP A 75 -2.40 4.74 7.92
C TRP A 75 -2.03 5.19 9.33
N ASP A 76 -2.55 4.51 10.34
CA ASP A 76 -2.12 4.72 11.72
C ASP A 76 -0.88 3.87 12.01
N VAL A 77 0.23 4.54 12.30
CA VAL A 77 1.59 3.99 12.28
C VAL A 77 1.96 3.39 10.92
N GLY A 78 2.59 4.19 10.09
CA GLY A 78 2.85 3.89 8.68
C GLY A 78 3.73 2.68 8.38
N HIS A 79 4.35 2.03 9.38
CA HIS A 79 5.16 0.83 9.16
C HIS A 79 4.33 -0.40 8.72
N GLN A 80 3.03 -0.37 8.85
CA GLN A 80 2.10 -1.41 8.36
C GLN A 80 1.68 -1.20 6.89
N ALA A 81 2.17 -0.16 6.22
CA ALA A 81 1.72 0.27 4.89
C ALA A 81 2.57 -0.29 3.73
N TYR A 82 3.28 -1.40 3.91
CA TYR A 82 4.12 -1.95 2.83
C TYR A 82 3.30 -2.45 1.65
N GLY A 83 2.21 -3.17 1.90
CA GLY A 83 1.27 -3.56 0.85
C GLY A 83 0.71 -2.36 0.08
N HIS A 84 0.38 -1.28 0.77
CA HIS A 84 -0.04 -0.03 0.16
C HIS A 84 1.03 0.53 -0.80
N LYS A 85 2.30 0.58 -0.41
CA LYS A 85 3.38 1.03 -1.29
C LYS A 85 3.52 0.16 -2.53
N ILE A 86 3.45 -1.16 -2.37
CA ILE A 86 3.57 -2.12 -3.47
C ILE A 86 2.43 -1.93 -4.47
N LEU A 87 1.19 -1.81 -4.01
CA LEU A 87 0.01 -1.64 -4.87
C LEU A 87 -0.15 -0.24 -5.46
N THR A 88 0.67 0.72 -5.06
CA THR A 88 0.61 2.12 -5.52
C THR A 88 1.87 2.56 -6.27
N GLY A 89 2.36 1.70 -7.17
CA GLY A 89 3.40 2.03 -8.15
C GLY A 89 4.83 1.90 -7.66
N ARG A 90 5.08 1.38 -6.45
CA ARG A 90 6.44 1.25 -5.89
C ARG A 90 6.94 -0.19 -5.77
N LYS A 91 6.24 -1.14 -6.40
CA LYS A 91 6.62 -2.55 -6.39
C LYS A 91 8.07 -2.76 -6.86
N ASP A 92 8.41 -2.26 -8.03
CA ASP A 92 9.72 -2.50 -8.66
C ASP A 92 10.90 -1.90 -7.88
N ILE A 93 10.65 -0.84 -7.13
CA ILE A 93 11.66 -0.18 -6.30
C ILE A 93 11.54 -0.53 -4.81
N PHE A 94 10.62 -1.43 -4.45
CA PHE A 94 10.37 -1.78 -3.04
C PHE A 94 11.59 -2.41 -2.35
N HIS A 95 12.47 -3.06 -3.10
CA HIS A 95 13.76 -3.58 -2.61
C HIS A 95 14.71 -2.49 -2.08
N THR A 96 14.42 -1.20 -2.35
CA THR A 96 15.16 -0.05 -1.84
C THR A 96 14.61 0.50 -0.53
N LEU A 97 13.59 -0.14 0.04
CA LEU A 97 12.94 0.27 1.28
C LEU A 97 13.96 0.55 2.39
N ARG A 98 13.90 1.75 2.99
CA ARG A 98 14.77 2.20 4.09
C ARG A 98 16.27 2.24 3.76
N LYS A 99 16.66 2.10 2.50
CA LYS A 99 18.04 2.27 2.05
C LYS A 99 18.34 3.74 1.71
N PHE A 100 19.61 4.08 1.68
CA PHE A 100 20.05 5.43 1.25
C PHE A 100 19.56 5.71 -0.18
N LYS A 101 18.89 6.84 -0.38
CA LYS A 101 18.20 7.22 -1.64
C LYS A 101 17.08 6.25 -2.09
N GLY A 102 16.67 5.32 -1.25
CA GLY A 102 15.53 4.46 -1.49
C GLY A 102 14.22 5.03 -0.94
N ILE A 103 13.16 4.23 -1.01
CA ILE A 103 11.85 4.64 -0.53
C ILE A 103 11.77 4.63 1.00
N SER A 104 10.92 5.51 1.54
CA SER A 104 10.68 5.64 2.98
C SER A 104 10.03 4.38 3.56
N GLY A 105 10.34 4.08 4.82
CA GLY A 105 9.66 3.03 5.60
C GLY A 105 8.22 3.37 6.00
N PHE A 106 7.80 4.63 5.82
CA PHE A 106 6.46 5.13 6.11
C PHE A 106 5.85 5.74 4.84
N PRO A 107 4.51 5.86 4.73
CA PRO A 107 3.90 6.69 3.70
C PRO A 107 4.49 8.10 3.71
N ASN A 108 4.75 8.64 2.53
CA ASN A 108 5.35 9.97 2.38
C ASN A 108 4.71 10.69 1.18
N PRO A 109 3.95 11.78 1.40
CA PRO A 109 3.31 12.54 0.33
C PRO A 109 4.30 13.12 -0.71
N ALA A 110 5.56 13.30 -0.35
CA ALA A 110 6.60 13.71 -1.32
C ALA A 110 7.05 12.54 -2.23
N GLU A 111 6.72 11.31 -1.88
CA GLU A 111 7.09 10.08 -2.62
C GLU A 111 5.98 9.63 -3.57
N SER A 112 4.72 9.78 -3.16
CA SER A 112 3.56 9.31 -3.92
C SER A 112 2.29 10.09 -3.58
N GLU A 113 1.48 10.39 -4.59
CA GLU A 113 0.15 10.99 -4.42
C GLU A 113 -0.84 10.11 -3.64
N TYR A 114 -0.57 8.80 -3.56
CA TYR A 114 -1.37 7.85 -2.77
C TYR A 114 -1.10 7.95 -1.28
N ASP A 115 0.00 8.59 -0.87
CA ASP A 115 0.39 8.74 0.53
C ASP A 115 -0.21 10.04 1.10
N ALA A 116 -1.34 9.93 1.78
CA ALA A 116 -2.08 11.10 2.27
C ALA A 116 -1.41 11.79 3.47
N PHE A 117 -0.65 11.05 4.28
CA PHE A 117 -0.07 11.56 5.54
C PHE A 117 1.12 10.71 6.01
N ILE A 118 2.08 11.35 6.67
CA ILE A 118 3.20 10.65 7.33
C ILE A 118 2.83 10.38 8.79
N ALA A 119 2.66 9.11 9.16
CA ALA A 119 2.36 8.71 10.52
C ALA A 119 3.48 7.83 11.09
N GLY A 120 4.40 8.43 11.84
CA GLY A 120 5.47 7.72 12.55
C GLY A 120 5.06 7.22 13.94
N HIS A 121 4.05 7.86 14.56
CA HIS A 121 3.52 7.52 15.89
C HIS A 121 2.07 7.08 15.79
N ALA A 122 1.64 6.23 16.74
CA ALA A 122 0.27 5.78 16.83
C ALA A 122 -0.71 6.91 17.21
N SER A 123 -1.96 6.78 16.86
CA SER A 123 -3.12 7.60 17.25
C SER A 123 -3.16 9.02 16.65
N ASN A 124 -2.28 9.41 15.75
CA ASN A 124 -2.35 10.70 15.06
C ASN A 124 -3.16 10.65 13.74
N SER A 125 -3.44 9.47 13.22
CA SER A 125 -4.21 9.26 11.98
C SER A 125 -5.64 9.79 12.08
N ILE A 126 -6.29 9.64 13.24
CA ILE A 126 -7.67 10.10 13.47
C ILE A 126 -7.73 11.63 13.34
N SER A 127 -6.83 12.35 14.01
CA SER A 127 -6.75 13.82 13.92
C SER A 127 -6.43 14.29 12.52
N ALA A 128 -5.51 13.62 11.83
CA ALA A 128 -5.14 13.92 10.45
C ALA A 128 -6.33 13.71 9.49
N ALA A 129 -7.00 12.57 9.57
CA ALA A 129 -8.17 12.26 8.74
C ALA A 129 -9.34 13.22 9.00
N MET A 130 -9.55 13.59 10.26
CA MET A 130 -10.57 14.58 10.64
C MET A 130 -10.26 15.95 10.04
N GLY A 131 -9.02 16.42 10.15
CA GLY A 131 -8.59 17.69 9.53
C GLY A 131 -8.75 17.70 8.00
N MET A 132 -8.38 16.61 7.33
CA MET A 132 -8.57 16.46 5.89
C MET A 132 -10.06 16.51 5.51
N SER A 133 -10.94 15.83 6.27
CA SER A 133 -12.39 15.78 6.05
C SER A 133 -13.03 17.17 6.17
N VAL A 134 -12.62 17.96 7.17
CA VAL A 134 -13.11 19.34 7.34
C VAL A 134 -12.64 20.24 6.20
N SER A 135 -11.38 20.15 5.82
CA SER A 135 -10.81 20.92 4.71
C SER A 135 -11.56 20.67 3.40
N LEU A 136 -11.85 19.43 3.05
CA LEU A 136 -12.59 19.08 1.83
C LEU A 136 -14.02 19.63 1.83
N ARG A 137 -14.69 19.71 2.97
CA ARG A 137 -16.05 20.28 3.08
C ARG A 137 -16.04 21.80 2.87
N THR A 138 -15.04 22.49 3.35
CA THR A 138 -14.94 23.96 3.21
C THR A 138 -14.69 24.41 1.77
N TRP A 139 -14.05 23.57 0.95
CA TRP A 139 -13.80 23.86 -0.49
C TRP A 139 -14.98 23.53 -1.39
N SER A 140 -15.91 22.69 -0.98
CA SER A 140 -17.10 22.33 -1.76
C SER A 140 -18.29 23.28 -1.54
N CYS A 141 -18.19 24.27 -0.65
CA CYS A 141 -19.22 25.26 -0.35
C CYS A 141 -18.92 26.66 -0.91
N GLY A 142 -17.96 26.79 -1.81
CA GLY A 142 -17.57 28.04 -2.46
C GLY A 142 -17.96 28.12 -3.92
#